data_6c6d3c8bd8b7d878382661bda10dd62d
#
_entry.id   6c6d3c8bd8b7d878382661bda10dd62d
#
_cell.length_a   1.000
_cell.length_b   1.000
_cell.length_c   1.000
_cell.angle_alpha   90.00
_cell.angle_beta   90.00
_cell.angle_gamma   90.00
#
_symmetry.space_group_name_H-M   'P 1'
#
loop_
_entity.id
_entity.type
_entity.pdbx_description
1 polymer ?
#
loop_
_entity_poly.entity_id
_entity_poly.type
_entity_poly.pdbx_seq_one_letter_code
_entity_poly.pdbx_strand_id
1 'polypeptide(L)'
;VQAVMPKASLDNYNISFKAGINDRYSADWGTFVGIDVSALEDMGFELVAGRYPQSSDEVVVGQYFAYNFKDTLMPDGRNYVSRYNWDENGNLDTENVPDPFFDPLKTDVKMLLTSWDDSGNETTPYNVNLKVVGVLKEDQGKGYETSEGVMMDINALKSLIQDLTGKTDTKFEYSSINVKAESLEAVPDVEQAIKDLGYSTYSM
;
A
#
# COMPACT_ATOMS: atom_id res chain seq x y z
N VAL A 1 4.66 13.59 -21.79
CA VAL A 1 4.30 12.77 -20.62
C VAL A 1 4.59 11.31 -20.97
N GLN A 2 5.38 10.62 -20.16
CA GLN A 2 5.78 9.23 -20.37
C GLN A 2 4.76 8.25 -19.79
N ALA A 3 4.27 8.51 -18.57
CA ALA A 3 3.29 7.67 -17.90
C ALA A 3 2.37 8.51 -17.00
N VAL A 4 1.19 7.98 -16.73
CA VAL A 4 0.18 8.57 -15.84
C VAL A 4 -0.38 7.45 -14.96
N MET A 5 -0.42 7.68 -13.66
CA MET A 5 -0.92 6.70 -12.69
C MET A 5 -1.89 7.38 -11.73
N PRO A 6 -3.20 7.24 -11.92
CA PRO A 6 -4.19 7.69 -10.96
C PRO A 6 -4.08 6.88 -9.66
N LYS A 7 -4.31 7.58 -8.54
CA LYS A 7 -4.30 7.00 -7.19
C LYS A 7 -5.61 7.32 -6.49
N ALA A 8 -6.15 6.36 -5.78
CA ALA A 8 -7.32 6.51 -4.94
C ALA A 8 -7.10 5.88 -3.58
N SER A 9 -7.67 6.47 -2.55
CA SER A 9 -7.62 5.98 -1.18
C SER A 9 -8.97 5.36 -0.79
N LEU A 10 -8.94 4.49 0.20
CA LEU A 10 -10.13 3.94 0.85
C LEU A 10 -10.41 4.77 2.10
N ASP A 11 -10.97 5.96 1.90
CA ASP A 11 -11.31 6.87 3.00
C ASP A 11 -12.51 6.33 3.80
N ASN A 12 -12.62 6.76 5.06
CA ASN A 12 -13.68 6.39 6.01
C ASN A 12 -13.67 4.92 6.49
N TYR A 13 -12.61 4.19 6.23
CA TYR A 13 -12.43 2.84 6.76
C TYR A 13 -11.14 2.76 7.58
N ASN A 14 -11.24 2.08 8.73
CA ASN A 14 -10.05 1.61 9.43
C ASN A 14 -9.54 0.35 8.74
N ILE A 15 -8.25 0.32 8.47
CA ILE A 15 -7.60 -0.78 7.76
C ILE A 15 -6.66 -1.48 8.72
N SER A 16 -6.86 -2.77 8.88
CA SER A 16 -5.97 -3.66 9.63
C SER A 16 -5.69 -4.92 8.81
N PHE A 17 -4.69 -5.69 9.21
CA PHE A 17 -4.29 -6.89 8.49
C PHE A 17 -4.15 -8.09 9.42
N LYS A 18 -4.42 -9.27 8.86
CA LYS A 18 -4.14 -10.57 9.47
C LYS A 18 -3.33 -11.41 8.47
N ALA A 19 -2.43 -12.23 8.99
CA ALA A 19 -1.64 -13.12 8.15
C ALA A 19 -1.36 -14.46 8.83
N GLY A 20 -1.09 -15.47 7.99
CA GLY A 20 -0.72 -16.81 8.42
C GLY A 20 -1.86 -17.65 8.94
N ILE A 21 -1.51 -18.88 9.34
CA ILE A 21 -2.47 -19.87 9.82
C ILE A 21 -3.16 -19.37 11.09
N ASN A 22 -4.50 -19.42 11.10
CA ASN A 22 -5.35 -18.95 12.20
C ASN A 22 -5.11 -17.49 12.58
N ASP A 23 -4.77 -16.64 11.59
CA ASP A 23 -4.55 -15.20 11.79
C ASP A 23 -3.48 -14.90 12.85
N ARG A 24 -2.43 -15.74 12.90
CA ARG A 24 -1.36 -15.65 13.89
C ARG A 24 -0.69 -14.29 13.92
N TYR A 25 -0.50 -13.68 12.75
CA TYR A 25 0.13 -12.38 12.64
C TYR A 25 -0.92 -11.29 12.45
N SER A 26 -0.78 -10.17 13.14
CA SER A 26 -1.73 -9.06 13.05
C SER A 26 -1.04 -7.71 13.00
N ALA A 27 -1.53 -6.83 12.11
CA ALA A 27 -1.20 -5.41 12.09
C ALA A 27 -2.49 -4.62 12.33
N ASP A 28 -2.47 -3.75 13.34
CA ASP A 28 -3.67 -3.04 13.81
C ASP A 28 -4.02 -1.83 12.91
N TRP A 29 -3.11 -1.45 12.02
CA TRP A 29 -3.28 -0.38 11.03
C TRP A 29 -2.44 -0.66 9.78
N GLY A 30 -2.75 0.01 8.68
CA GLY A 30 -1.95 -0.04 7.47
C GLY A 30 -2.41 0.92 6.39
N THR A 31 -1.54 1.20 5.46
CA THR A 31 -1.80 2.03 4.28
C THR A 31 -2.23 1.16 3.11
N PHE A 32 -3.30 1.59 2.45
CA PHE A 32 -3.83 0.90 1.29
C PHE A 32 -4.25 1.90 0.23
N VAL A 33 -3.86 1.65 -1.01
CA VAL A 33 -4.21 2.51 -2.14
C VAL A 33 -4.59 1.69 -3.38
N GLY A 34 -5.53 2.24 -4.15
CA GLY A 34 -5.81 1.79 -5.51
C GLY A 34 -4.99 2.60 -6.50
N ILE A 35 -4.32 1.92 -7.40
CA ILE A 35 -3.50 2.51 -8.48
C ILE A 35 -3.70 1.72 -9.77
N ASP A 36 -3.26 2.26 -10.89
CA ASP A 36 -3.08 1.45 -12.08
C ASP A 36 -1.82 0.58 -11.93
N VAL A 37 -2.02 -0.68 -11.51
CA VAL A 37 -0.92 -1.61 -11.26
C VAL A 37 -0.13 -1.97 -12.52
N SER A 38 -0.71 -1.77 -13.71
CA SER A 38 -0.01 -2.00 -14.98
C SER A 38 1.02 -0.91 -15.28
N ALA A 39 0.90 0.26 -14.66
CA ALA A 39 1.81 1.38 -14.84
C ALA A 39 3.01 1.36 -13.87
N LEU A 40 3.08 0.42 -12.92
CA LEU A 40 4.13 0.39 -11.89
C LEU A 40 5.54 0.41 -12.48
N GLU A 41 5.82 -0.45 -13.46
CA GLU A 41 7.12 -0.54 -14.10
C GLU A 41 7.46 0.74 -14.87
N ASP A 42 6.53 1.26 -15.66
CA ASP A 42 6.70 2.49 -16.43
C ASP A 42 6.90 3.72 -15.54
N MET A 43 6.24 3.74 -14.38
CA MET A 43 6.46 4.76 -13.34
C MET A 43 7.78 4.57 -12.58
N GLY A 44 8.51 3.50 -12.84
CA GLY A 44 9.82 3.23 -12.27
C GLY A 44 9.78 2.68 -10.83
N PHE A 45 8.69 2.06 -10.40
CA PHE A 45 8.68 1.29 -9.16
C PHE A 45 9.57 0.06 -9.34
N GLU A 46 10.43 -0.20 -8.37
CA GLU A 46 11.33 -1.37 -8.39
C GLU A 46 10.81 -2.46 -7.44
N LEU A 47 11.05 -3.72 -7.80
CA LEU A 47 10.76 -4.86 -6.94
C LEU A 47 12.02 -5.33 -6.21
N VAL A 48 11.89 -5.68 -4.93
CA VAL A 48 12.92 -6.42 -4.18
C VAL A 48 12.66 -7.93 -4.24
N ALA A 49 11.41 -8.34 -4.46
CA ALA A 49 11.03 -9.75 -4.59
C ALA A 49 9.72 -9.93 -5.37
N GLY A 50 9.51 -11.11 -5.94
CA GLY A 50 8.27 -11.45 -6.64
C GLY A 50 8.20 -10.86 -8.06
N ARG A 51 7.01 -10.43 -8.45
CA ARG A 51 6.71 -9.87 -9.78
C ARG A 51 5.66 -8.76 -9.70
N TYR A 52 5.50 -7.98 -10.76
CA TYR A 52 4.37 -7.05 -10.90
C TYR A 52 3.05 -7.81 -11.06
N PRO A 53 1.93 -7.22 -10.60
CA PRO A 53 0.59 -7.78 -10.81
C PRO A 53 0.28 -7.98 -12.30
N GLN A 54 -0.40 -9.08 -12.60
CA GLN A 54 -0.86 -9.42 -13.96
C GLN A 54 -2.39 -9.48 -14.06
N SER A 55 -3.07 -9.34 -12.92
CA SER A 55 -4.52 -9.30 -12.81
C SER A 55 -4.95 -8.37 -11.67
N SER A 56 -6.18 -7.90 -11.72
CA SER A 56 -6.70 -6.92 -10.76
C SER A 56 -6.90 -7.47 -9.33
N ASP A 57 -6.90 -8.79 -9.15
CA ASP A 57 -6.96 -9.45 -7.84
C ASP A 57 -5.59 -9.60 -7.16
N GLU A 58 -4.51 -9.29 -7.89
CA GLU A 58 -3.15 -9.32 -7.37
C GLU A 58 -2.73 -7.97 -6.80
N VAL A 59 -1.97 -8.00 -5.71
CA VAL A 59 -1.46 -6.81 -5.04
C VAL A 59 0.06 -6.87 -4.91
N VAL A 60 0.68 -5.71 -4.80
CA VAL A 60 2.05 -5.56 -4.32
C VAL A 60 2.05 -4.89 -2.96
N VAL A 61 3.05 -5.20 -2.16
CA VAL A 61 3.25 -4.62 -0.83
C VAL A 61 4.57 -3.89 -0.75
N GLY A 62 4.68 -2.94 0.18
CA GLY A 62 5.91 -2.23 0.44
C GLY A 62 6.98 -3.11 1.07
N GLN A 63 8.24 -2.68 0.97
CA GLN A 63 9.43 -3.44 1.39
C GLN A 63 9.34 -3.93 2.84
N TYR A 64 8.78 -3.12 3.71
CA TYR A 64 8.70 -3.38 5.15
C TYR A 64 7.30 -3.75 5.63
N PHE A 65 6.37 -4.08 4.73
CA PHE A 65 5.00 -4.44 5.07
C PHE A 65 4.91 -5.49 6.18
N ALA A 66 5.70 -6.57 6.09
CA ALA A 66 5.66 -7.67 7.06
C ALA A 66 6.21 -7.29 8.44
N TYR A 67 6.97 -6.19 8.57
CA TYR A 67 7.47 -5.70 9.87
C TYR A 67 6.39 -4.99 10.70
N ASN A 68 5.25 -4.62 10.10
CA ASN A 68 4.13 -4.03 10.83
C ASN A 68 3.33 -5.04 11.66
N PHE A 69 3.62 -6.33 11.48
CA PHE A 69 2.86 -7.39 12.14
C PHE A 69 3.47 -7.80 13.47
N LYS A 70 2.58 -8.00 14.44
CA LYS A 70 2.90 -8.69 15.70
C LYS A 70 2.53 -10.17 15.62
N ASP A 71 3.33 -11.02 16.23
CA ASP A 71 2.99 -12.43 16.47
C ASP A 71 2.10 -12.52 17.71
N THR A 72 0.83 -12.85 17.52
CA THR A 72 -0.19 -12.90 18.58
C THR A 72 0.04 -14.05 19.58
N LEU A 73 0.92 -15.00 19.27
CA LEU A 73 1.28 -16.10 20.16
C LEU A 73 2.51 -15.79 21.03
N MET A 74 3.18 -14.66 20.77
CA MET A 74 4.33 -14.22 21.56
C MET A 74 3.91 -13.19 22.63
N PRO A 75 4.57 -13.15 23.78
CA PRO A 75 4.28 -12.15 24.79
C PRO A 75 4.70 -10.76 24.33
N ASP A 76 4.01 -9.75 24.86
CA ASP A 76 4.33 -8.35 24.63
C ASP A 76 5.81 -8.05 24.89
N GLY A 77 6.36 -7.16 24.05
CA GLY A 77 7.78 -6.80 24.07
C GLY A 77 8.70 -7.77 23.30
N ARG A 78 8.19 -8.94 22.89
CA ARG A 78 8.89 -9.88 21.98
C ARG A 78 8.07 -10.26 20.76
N ASN A 79 6.90 -9.68 20.63
CA ASN A 79 5.92 -9.98 19.57
C ASN A 79 6.07 -9.11 18.33
N TYR A 80 7.09 -8.27 18.26
CA TYR A 80 7.46 -7.47 17.10
C TYR A 80 8.90 -7.73 16.67
N VAL A 81 9.16 -7.62 15.37
CA VAL A 81 10.50 -7.52 14.78
C VAL A 81 10.71 -6.09 14.31
N SER A 82 11.76 -5.43 14.80
CA SER A 82 12.13 -4.09 14.34
C SER A 82 12.89 -4.19 13.02
N ARG A 83 12.51 -3.38 12.03
CA ARG A 83 13.32 -3.15 10.82
C ARG A 83 14.55 -2.28 11.07
N TYR A 84 14.62 -1.67 12.26
CA TYR A 84 15.76 -0.86 12.69
C TYR A 84 16.59 -1.67 13.68
N ASN A 85 17.84 -1.91 13.34
CA ASN A 85 18.83 -2.48 14.22
C ASN A 85 19.91 -1.43 14.49
N TRP A 86 20.46 -1.41 15.68
CA TRP A 86 21.47 -0.43 16.10
C TRP A 86 22.72 -1.17 16.53
N ASP A 87 23.88 -0.74 16.04
CA ASP A 87 25.16 -1.30 16.47
C ASP A 87 25.53 -0.85 17.92
N GLU A 88 26.61 -1.40 18.45
CA GLU A 88 27.10 -1.09 19.81
C GLU A 88 27.46 0.39 19.99
N ASN A 89 27.66 1.14 18.91
CA ASN A 89 27.99 2.56 18.90
C ASN A 89 26.75 3.44 18.73
N GLY A 90 25.58 2.86 18.57
CA GLY A 90 24.33 3.58 18.36
C GLY A 90 24.12 4.04 16.90
N ASN A 91 24.80 3.45 15.92
CA ASN A 91 24.55 3.69 14.51
C ASN A 91 23.54 2.69 13.98
N LEU A 92 22.76 3.09 12.98
CA LEU A 92 21.81 2.21 12.31
C LEU A 92 22.58 1.12 11.53
N ASP A 93 22.37 -0.13 11.94
CA ASP A 93 22.91 -1.31 11.26
C ASP A 93 21.94 -1.77 10.16
N THR A 94 22.27 -1.45 8.94
CA THR A 94 21.46 -1.80 7.76
C THR A 94 21.81 -3.18 7.19
N GLU A 95 22.89 -3.81 7.65
CA GLU A 95 23.36 -5.11 7.15
C GLU A 95 22.79 -6.29 7.94
N ASN A 96 22.49 -6.09 9.23
CA ASN A 96 22.01 -7.14 10.13
C ASN A 96 20.57 -6.89 10.59
N VAL A 97 19.68 -6.47 9.70
CA VAL A 97 18.26 -6.33 10.00
C VAL A 97 17.63 -7.71 10.15
N PRO A 98 16.98 -8.02 11.30
CA PRO A 98 16.34 -9.31 11.49
C PRO A 98 15.22 -9.55 10.46
N ASP A 99 15.03 -10.79 10.03
CA ASP A 99 13.91 -11.13 9.14
C ASP A 99 12.55 -10.90 9.84
N PRO A 100 11.52 -10.46 9.10
CA PRO A 100 10.16 -10.38 9.61
C PRO A 100 9.62 -11.77 9.94
N PHE A 101 8.53 -11.86 10.70
CA PHE A 101 7.95 -13.15 11.12
C PHE A 101 7.48 -14.03 9.97
N PHE A 102 7.23 -13.47 8.81
CA PHE A 102 6.76 -14.21 7.63
C PHE A 102 7.15 -13.51 6.31
N ASP A 103 7.16 -14.31 5.25
CA ASP A 103 7.33 -13.85 3.88
C ASP A 103 5.94 -13.57 3.27
N PRO A 104 5.61 -12.32 2.90
CA PRO A 104 4.28 -11.99 2.37
C PRO A 104 3.97 -12.65 1.02
N LEU A 105 4.98 -13.12 0.28
CA LEU A 105 4.79 -13.86 -0.97
C LEU A 105 4.40 -15.33 -0.76
N LYS A 106 4.54 -15.85 0.46
CA LYS A 106 4.29 -17.27 0.80
C LYS A 106 3.22 -17.44 1.88
N THR A 107 2.71 -16.35 2.40
CA THR A 107 1.78 -16.38 3.53
C THR A 107 0.47 -15.74 3.12
N ASP A 108 -0.65 -16.39 3.47
CA ASP A 108 -1.97 -15.82 3.26
C ASP A 108 -2.11 -14.53 4.07
N VAL A 109 -2.52 -13.46 3.41
CA VAL A 109 -2.76 -12.15 4.01
C VAL A 109 -4.21 -11.75 3.79
N LYS A 110 -4.84 -11.24 4.83
CA LYS A 110 -6.19 -10.66 4.79
C LYS A 110 -6.15 -9.20 5.21
N MET A 111 -6.85 -8.36 4.49
CA MET A 111 -7.17 -7.00 4.90
C MET A 111 -8.56 -7.00 5.53
N LEU A 112 -8.70 -6.34 6.66
CA LEU A 112 -9.95 -6.13 7.39
C LEU A 112 -10.31 -4.65 7.34
N LEU A 113 -11.52 -4.37 6.93
CA LEU A 113 -12.06 -3.03 6.79
C LEU A 113 -13.19 -2.84 7.80
N THR A 114 -13.06 -1.86 8.68
CA THR A 114 -14.13 -1.45 9.59
C THR A 114 -14.44 0.04 9.40
N SER A 115 -15.65 0.43 9.70
CA SER A 115 -16.10 1.82 9.71
C SER A 115 -16.91 2.06 10.98
N TRP A 116 -17.45 3.28 11.15
CA TRP A 116 -18.31 3.61 12.28
C TRP A 116 -19.75 3.73 11.79
N ASP A 117 -20.68 3.12 12.50
CA ASP A 117 -22.12 3.27 12.24
C ASP A 117 -22.64 4.64 12.76
N ASP A 118 -23.89 4.97 12.44
CA ASP A 118 -24.52 6.22 12.86
C ASP A 118 -24.65 6.35 14.40
N SER A 119 -24.49 5.26 15.15
CA SER A 119 -24.48 5.22 16.60
C SER A 119 -23.10 5.35 17.21
N GLY A 120 -22.05 5.44 16.37
CA GLY A 120 -20.66 5.53 16.79
C GLY A 120 -20.05 4.20 17.23
N ASN A 121 -20.62 3.07 16.81
CA ASN A 121 -20.02 1.76 17.04
C ASN A 121 -19.22 1.31 15.80
N GLU A 122 -18.14 0.58 16.04
CA GLU A 122 -17.37 -0.03 14.95
C GLU A 122 -18.19 -1.12 14.27
N THR A 123 -18.20 -1.12 12.94
CA THR A 123 -18.93 -2.12 12.15
C THR A 123 -18.23 -3.49 12.18
N THR A 124 -18.96 -4.55 11.85
CA THR A 124 -18.35 -5.86 11.64
C THR A 124 -17.30 -5.76 10.51
N PRO A 125 -16.09 -6.32 10.71
CA PRO A 125 -15.04 -6.25 9.71
C PRO A 125 -15.45 -6.91 8.38
N TYR A 126 -15.24 -6.18 7.28
CA TYR A 126 -15.29 -6.75 5.94
C TYR A 126 -13.90 -7.29 5.59
N ASN A 127 -13.85 -8.58 5.20
CA ASN A 127 -12.60 -9.28 4.96
C ASN A 127 -12.28 -9.33 3.46
N VAL A 128 -11.05 -8.95 3.10
CA VAL A 128 -10.52 -9.04 1.73
C VAL A 128 -9.27 -9.91 1.76
N ASN A 129 -9.29 -11.05 1.07
CA ASN A 129 -8.09 -11.85 0.90
C ASN A 129 -7.18 -11.17 -0.13
N LEU A 130 -5.92 -10.97 0.23
CA LEU A 130 -4.93 -10.33 -0.63
C LEU A 130 -4.04 -11.38 -1.29
N LYS A 131 -3.95 -11.34 -2.61
CA LYS A 131 -3.03 -12.17 -3.37
C LYS A 131 -1.75 -11.38 -3.60
N VAL A 132 -0.83 -11.45 -2.64
CA VAL A 132 0.46 -10.74 -2.71
C VAL A 132 1.37 -11.43 -3.70
N VAL A 133 1.82 -10.71 -4.73
CA VAL A 133 2.66 -11.26 -5.80
C VAL A 133 4.02 -10.57 -5.93
N GLY A 134 4.19 -9.41 -5.30
CA GLY A 134 5.44 -8.66 -5.34
C GLY A 134 5.64 -7.81 -4.09
N VAL A 135 6.91 -7.56 -3.80
CA VAL A 135 7.37 -6.66 -2.75
C VAL A 135 8.15 -5.53 -3.42
N LEU A 136 7.66 -4.32 -3.25
CA LEU A 136 8.29 -3.11 -3.80
C LEU A 136 9.50 -2.71 -2.98
N LYS A 137 10.48 -2.14 -3.64
CA LYS A 137 11.59 -1.44 -3.00
C LYS A 137 11.09 -0.10 -2.43
N GLU A 138 11.46 0.20 -1.20
CA GLU A 138 11.15 1.50 -0.60
C GLU A 138 11.70 2.65 -1.45
N ASP A 139 10.84 3.58 -1.77
CA ASP A 139 11.17 4.82 -2.46
C ASP A 139 10.27 5.95 -1.92
N GLN A 140 10.82 6.75 -1.01
CA GLN A 140 10.06 7.83 -0.37
C GLN A 140 9.53 8.87 -1.37
N GLY A 141 10.21 9.05 -2.51
CA GLY A 141 9.74 9.90 -3.60
C GLY A 141 8.48 9.38 -4.30
N LYS A 142 8.16 8.09 -4.17
CA LYS A 142 6.96 7.46 -4.76
C LYS A 142 5.82 7.23 -3.79
N GLY A 143 6.04 7.55 -2.52
CA GLY A 143 5.02 7.46 -1.48
C GLY A 143 5.31 6.40 -0.43
N TYR A 144 4.71 6.61 0.75
CA TYR A 144 4.87 5.76 1.93
C TYR A 144 4.43 4.30 1.68
N GLU A 145 3.55 4.08 0.71
CA GLU A 145 3.06 2.77 0.32
C GLU A 145 4.18 1.84 -0.17
N THR A 146 5.27 2.40 -0.71
CA THR A 146 6.45 1.60 -1.09
C THR A 146 7.21 1.06 0.12
N SER A 147 7.04 1.68 1.28
CA SER A 147 7.64 1.25 2.54
C SER A 147 6.79 0.15 3.21
N GLU A 148 5.56 0.45 3.57
CA GLU A 148 4.75 -0.40 4.46
C GLU A 148 3.32 -0.66 3.96
N GLY A 149 2.94 -0.11 2.80
CA GLY A 149 1.57 -0.16 2.30
C GLY A 149 1.26 -1.34 1.41
N VAL A 150 0.00 -1.36 0.97
CA VAL A 150 -0.54 -2.27 -0.04
C VAL A 150 -1.03 -1.46 -1.23
N MET A 151 -0.67 -1.86 -2.43
CA MET A 151 -1.16 -1.30 -3.68
C MET A 151 -1.99 -2.34 -4.43
N MET A 152 -3.25 -2.00 -4.69
CA MET A 152 -4.22 -2.80 -5.42
C MET A 152 -4.58 -2.13 -6.76
N ASP A 153 -5.05 -2.91 -7.72
CA ASP A 153 -5.61 -2.33 -8.95
C ASP A 153 -6.78 -1.39 -8.63
N ILE A 154 -6.79 -0.23 -9.27
CA ILE A 154 -7.78 0.83 -8.99
C ILE A 154 -9.22 0.41 -9.35
N ASN A 155 -9.39 -0.48 -10.33
CA ASN A 155 -10.70 -1.00 -10.68
C ASN A 155 -11.17 -2.04 -9.65
N ALA A 156 -10.25 -2.83 -9.09
CA ALA A 156 -10.55 -3.72 -7.97
C ALA A 156 -10.96 -2.92 -6.73
N LEU A 157 -10.27 -1.82 -6.42
CA LEU A 157 -10.67 -0.91 -5.35
C LEU A 157 -12.07 -0.33 -5.60
N LYS A 158 -12.37 0.09 -6.83
CA LYS A 158 -13.71 0.59 -7.17
C LYS A 158 -14.80 -0.46 -6.94
N SER A 159 -14.56 -1.71 -7.33
CA SER A 159 -15.48 -2.80 -7.08
C SER A 159 -15.64 -3.06 -5.58
N LEU A 160 -14.56 -3.04 -4.82
CA LEU A 160 -14.58 -3.17 -3.36
C LEU A 160 -15.43 -2.08 -2.68
N ILE A 161 -15.31 -0.82 -3.12
CA ILE A 161 -16.13 0.28 -2.60
C ILE A 161 -17.61 0.08 -2.93
N GLN A 162 -17.94 -0.44 -4.12
CA GLN A 162 -19.31 -0.76 -4.49
C GLN A 162 -19.89 -1.87 -3.60
N ASP A 163 -19.10 -2.91 -3.31
CA ASP A 163 -19.50 -4.01 -2.42
C ASP A 163 -19.72 -3.51 -0.98
N LEU A 164 -18.83 -2.66 -0.46
CA LEU A 164 -18.92 -2.09 0.87
C LEU A 164 -20.11 -1.16 1.05
N THR A 165 -20.44 -0.36 0.03
CA THR A 165 -21.49 0.66 0.11
C THR A 165 -22.85 0.16 -0.38
N GLY A 166 -22.90 -0.97 -1.12
CA GLY A 166 -24.10 -1.46 -1.80
C GLY A 166 -24.56 -0.53 -2.94
N LYS A 167 -23.75 0.42 -3.39
CA LYS A 167 -24.10 1.44 -4.39
C LYS A 167 -23.26 1.24 -5.65
N THR A 168 -23.93 1.05 -6.79
CA THR A 168 -23.28 0.94 -8.10
C THR A 168 -22.87 2.29 -8.69
N ASP A 169 -23.55 3.38 -8.31
CA ASP A 169 -23.31 4.75 -8.81
C ASP A 169 -22.47 5.60 -7.85
N THR A 170 -21.63 4.96 -7.02
CA THR A 170 -20.74 5.70 -6.14
C THR A 170 -19.75 6.51 -6.99
N LYS A 171 -19.78 7.84 -6.81
CA LYS A 171 -18.80 8.73 -7.44
C LYS A 171 -17.42 8.33 -6.93
N PHE A 172 -16.61 7.77 -7.82
CA PHE A 172 -15.25 7.39 -7.51
C PHE A 172 -14.35 8.62 -7.65
N GLU A 173 -13.67 8.99 -6.59
CA GLU A 173 -12.78 10.15 -6.57
C GLU A 173 -11.32 9.68 -6.51
N TYR A 174 -10.49 10.26 -7.35
CA TYR A 174 -9.05 10.08 -7.28
C TYR A 174 -8.48 11.02 -6.22
N SER A 175 -7.61 10.49 -5.35
CA SER A 175 -6.91 11.31 -4.35
C SER A 175 -5.76 12.12 -4.97
N SER A 176 -5.12 11.56 -6.00
CA SER A 176 -4.05 12.21 -6.76
C SER A 176 -3.84 11.51 -8.11
N ILE A 177 -3.06 12.16 -8.97
CA ILE A 177 -2.60 11.56 -10.23
C ILE A 177 -1.08 11.78 -10.31
N ASN A 178 -0.32 10.69 -10.33
CA ASN A 178 1.11 10.75 -10.55
C ASN A 178 1.39 10.82 -12.06
N VAL A 179 2.22 11.77 -12.46
CA VAL A 179 2.59 11.99 -13.87
C VAL A 179 4.10 11.91 -13.99
N LYS A 180 4.59 11.06 -14.88
CA LYS A 180 6.01 10.96 -15.20
C LYS A 180 6.29 11.75 -16.48
N ALA A 181 7.13 12.78 -16.37
CA ALA A 181 7.65 13.51 -17.53
C ALA A 181 8.70 12.67 -18.26
N GLU A 182 8.90 12.94 -19.55
CA GLU A 182 9.90 12.25 -20.38
C GLU A 182 11.35 12.57 -19.97
N SER A 183 11.57 13.78 -19.42
CA SER A 183 12.86 14.23 -18.89
C SER A 183 12.65 15.29 -17.81
N LEU A 184 13.69 15.60 -17.06
CA LEU A 184 13.67 16.68 -16.07
C LEU A 184 13.40 18.06 -16.71
N GLU A 185 13.92 18.27 -17.91
CA GLU A 185 13.70 19.52 -18.66
C GLU A 185 12.23 19.71 -19.06
N ALA A 186 11.48 18.62 -19.25
CA ALA A 186 10.08 18.66 -19.60
C ALA A 186 9.14 18.89 -18.41
N VAL A 187 9.63 18.78 -17.16
CA VAL A 187 8.80 18.92 -15.95
C VAL A 187 8.09 20.28 -15.89
N PRO A 188 8.75 21.43 -16.11
CA PRO A 188 8.08 22.74 -16.03
C PRO A 188 6.92 22.88 -17.02
N ASP A 189 7.09 22.37 -18.25
CA ASP A 189 6.06 22.44 -19.29
C ASP A 189 4.85 21.54 -18.95
N VAL A 190 5.12 20.35 -18.40
CA VAL A 190 4.07 19.43 -17.92
C VAL A 190 3.32 20.04 -16.74
N GLU A 191 4.02 20.62 -15.77
CA GLU A 191 3.39 21.32 -14.64
C GLU A 191 2.50 22.47 -15.10
N GLN A 192 3.00 23.30 -16.04
CA GLN A 192 2.21 24.42 -16.54
C GLN A 192 0.94 23.92 -17.25
N ALA A 193 1.05 22.89 -18.08
CA ALA A 193 -0.10 22.30 -18.75
C ALA A 193 -1.15 21.76 -17.77
N ILE A 194 -0.72 21.13 -16.65
CA ILE A 194 -1.62 20.64 -15.60
C ILE A 194 -2.28 21.82 -14.87
N LYS A 195 -1.53 22.88 -14.56
CA LYS A 195 -2.07 24.11 -13.93
C LYS A 195 -3.09 24.81 -14.81
N ASP A 196 -2.86 24.84 -16.12
CA ASP A 196 -3.79 25.43 -17.11
C ASP A 196 -5.13 24.66 -17.19
N LEU A 197 -5.13 23.37 -16.79
CA LEU A 197 -6.34 22.56 -16.62
C LEU A 197 -7.05 22.82 -15.26
N GLY A 198 -6.51 23.67 -14.40
CA GLY A 198 -7.10 24.02 -13.11
C GLY A 198 -6.69 23.13 -11.94
N TYR A 199 -5.68 22.27 -12.11
CA TYR A 199 -5.17 21.41 -11.04
C TYR A 199 -3.92 22.01 -10.36
N SER A 200 -3.69 21.64 -9.11
CA SER A 200 -2.43 21.92 -8.41
C SER A 200 -1.40 20.84 -8.72
N THR A 201 -0.14 21.22 -8.76
CA THR A 201 0.99 20.30 -8.98
C THR A 201 1.98 20.37 -7.83
N TYR A 202 2.62 19.23 -7.59
CA TYR A 202 3.78 19.11 -6.73
C TYR A 202 4.80 18.23 -7.47
N SER A 203 6.01 18.76 -7.70
CA SER A 203 7.11 17.99 -8.29
C SER A 203 8.09 17.53 -7.19
N MET A 204 8.58 16.33 -7.34
CA MET A 204 9.56 15.69 -6.45
C MET A 204 10.88 15.53 -7.17
#